data_d377e1a8caa73cd2aa080ef4ffeca7d5
#
_entry.id   d377e1a8caa73cd2aa080ef4ffeca7d5
#
_cell.length_a   1.000
_cell.length_b   1.000
_cell.length_c   1.000
_cell.angle_alpha   90.00
_cell.angle_beta   90.00
_cell.angle_gamma   90.00
#
_symmetry.space_group_name_H-M   'P 1'
#
loop_
_entity.id
_entity.type
_entity.pdbx_description
1 polymer ?
#
loop_
_entity_poly.entity_id
_entity_poly.type
_entity_poly.pdbx_seq_one_letter_code
_entity_poly.pdbx_strand_id
1 'polypeptide(L)'
;MNSLTWASPVRAVYEWEPLRRFVAAVLGRQEVFRYADPLGALNLAVMVDGDVLGWHFDQTDFVVSLALRSADSGGLFEVVPSTRTVDDERYDVVGSVLDGVHPHRVLPNTPGTLLVFAGRRSLHRVSPIEGPTSRLIALFGFDERPDTRSSEQLQLSRYGRTA
;
A
#
# COMPACT_ATOMS: atom_id res chain seq x y z
N MET A 1 5.28 17.96 6.58
CA MET A 1 5.06 16.97 5.50
C MET A 1 5.85 17.47 4.28
N ASN A 2 6.96 16.83 3.95
CA ASN A 2 7.80 17.24 2.82
C ASN A 2 7.12 16.80 1.53
N SER A 3 6.68 17.77 0.73
CA SER A 3 6.24 17.50 -0.64
C SER A 3 7.44 16.97 -1.45
N LEU A 4 7.27 15.82 -2.11
CA LEU A 4 8.27 15.32 -3.04
C LEU A 4 8.47 16.37 -4.14
N THR A 5 9.71 16.83 -4.32
CA THR A 5 10.05 17.76 -5.38
C THR A 5 9.86 17.14 -6.76
N TRP A 6 9.68 17.94 -7.79
CA TRP A 6 9.57 17.48 -9.19
C TRP A 6 10.77 16.63 -9.63
N ALA A 7 11.95 16.85 -9.06
CA ALA A 7 13.19 16.11 -9.33
C ALA A 7 13.35 14.83 -8.49
N SER A 8 12.32 14.40 -7.73
CA SER A 8 12.43 13.19 -6.91
C SER A 8 12.52 11.94 -7.79
N PRO A 9 13.51 11.05 -7.58
CA PRO A 9 13.58 9.76 -8.29
C PRO A 9 12.33 8.91 -8.13
N VAL A 10 11.67 8.94 -6.95
CA VAL A 10 10.44 8.21 -6.69
C VAL A 10 9.29 8.72 -7.56
N ARG A 11 9.21 10.04 -7.78
CA ARG A 11 8.25 10.62 -8.70
C ARG A 11 8.53 10.20 -10.14
N ALA A 12 9.79 10.22 -10.57
CA ALA A 12 10.17 9.77 -11.90
C ALA A 12 9.76 8.30 -12.15
N VAL A 13 9.91 7.43 -11.13
CA VAL A 13 9.45 6.03 -11.20
C VAL A 13 7.92 5.96 -11.31
N TYR A 14 7.19 6.74 -10.50
CA TYR A 14 5.72 6.76 -10.53
C TYR A 14 5.19 7.25 -11.89
N GLU A 15 5.81 8.27 -12.47
CA GLU A 15 5.42 8.85 -13.76
C GLU A 15 5.91 8.03 -14.97
N TRP A 16 6.78 7.06 -14.75
CA TRP A 16 7.36 6.24 -15.80
C TRP A 16 6.30 5.34 -16.44
N GLU A 17 6.06 5.52 -17.73
CA GLU A 17 4.99 4.85 -18.46
C GLU A 17 5.13 3.31 -18.52
N PRO A 18 6.33 2.72 -18.62
CA PRO A 18 6.47 1.27 -18.51
C PRO A 18 6.03 0.69 -17.15
N LEU A 19 6.17 1.42 -16.04
CA LEU A 19 5.63 0.97 -14.75
C LEU A 19 4.11 0.84 -14.80
N ARG A 20 3.40 1.84 -15.34
CA ARG A 20 1.94 1.82 -15.48
C ARG A 20 1.48 0.62 -16.31
N ARG A 21 2.13 0.37 -17.44
CA ARG A 21 1.84 -0.80 -18.30
C ARG A 21 2.14 -2.13 -17.60
N PHE A 22 3.23 -2.20 -16.86
CA PHE A 22 3.58 -3.38 -16.08
C PHE A 22 2.52 -3.67 -15.01
N VAL A 23 2.07 -2.66 -14.27
CA VAL A 23 0.98 -2.79 -13.28
C VAL A 23 -0.30 -3.29 -13.94
N ALA A 24 -0.69 -2.70 -15.09
CA ALA A 24 -1.86 -3.17 -15.84
C ALA A 24 -1.74 -4.65 -16.23
N ALA A 25 -0.59 -5.05 -16.76
CA ALA A 25 -0.33 -6.44 -17.18
C ALA A 25 -0.39 -7.43 -15.98
N VAL A 26 0.21 -7.08 -14.84
CA VAL A 26 0.18 -7.90 -13.62
C VAL A 26 -1.25 -8.08 -13.09
N LEU A 27 -2.07 -7.05 -13.20
CA LEU A 27 -3.47 -7.08 -12.77
C LEU A 27 -4.42 -7.72 -13.82
N GLY A 28 -3.91 -8.10 -14.99
CA GLY A 28 -4.74 -8.62 -16.09
C GLY A 28 -5.69 -7.57 -16.66
N ARG A 29 -5.31 -6.29 -16.63
CA ARG A 29 -6.10 -5.15 -17.11
C ARG A 29 -5.52 -4.63 -18.43
N GLN A 30 -6.38 -4.08 -19.27
CA GLN A 30 -5.92 -3.41 -20.50
C GLN A 30 -5.17 -2.11 -20.15
N GLU A 31 -5.67 -1.39 -19.16
CA GLU A 31 -5.11 -0.12 -18.73
C GLU A 31 -5.37 0.11 -17.23
N VAL A 32 -4.46 0.88 -16.59
CA VAL A 32 -4.67 1.52 -15.29
C VAL A 32 -4.29 2.99 -15.40
N PHE A 33 -4.89 3.82 -14.57
CA PHE A 33 -4.70 5.28 -14.56
C PHE A 33 -4.06 5.71 -13.25
N ARG A 34 -3.23 6.75 -13.30
CA ARG A 34 -2.71 7.39 -12.09
C ARG A 34 -3.83 8.17 -11.41
N TYR A 35 -3.82 8.21 -10.08
CA TYR A 35 -4.75 9.04 -9.35
C TYR A 35 -4.63 10.51 -9.75
N ALA A 36 -5.76 11.17 -10.00
CA ALA A 36 -5.86 12.61 -10.20
C ALA A 36 -5.84 13.41 -8.88
N ASP A 37 -5.80 12.73 -7.75
CA ASP A 37 -5.74 13.29 -6.41
C ASP A 37 -4.28 13.58 -6.02
N PRO A 38 -3.87 14.85 -5.87
CA PRO A 38 -2.49 15.19 -5.54
C PRO A 38 -2.04 14.69 -4.16
N LEU A 39 -2.97 14.38 -3.25
CA LEU A 39 -2.65 13.79 -1.95
C LEU A 39 -2.55 12.27 -2.03
N GLY A 40 -3.37 11.62 -2.87
CA GLY A 40 -3.43 10.16 -3.01
C GLY A 40 -2.48 9.58 -4.07
N ALA A 41 -2.02 10.38 -5.03
CA ALA A 41 -1.28 9.91 -6.19
C ALA A 41 0.07 9.29 -5.84
N LEU A 42 0.86 9.96 -5.01
CA LEU A 42 2.18 9.52 -4.59
C LEU A 42 2.43 9.88 -3.13
N ASN A 43 2.65 8.87 -2.30
CA ASN A 43 2.91 9.04 -0.88
C ASN A 43 4.20 8.35 -0.46
N LEU A 44 4.86 8.89 0.57
CA LEU A 44 5.91 8.22 1.31
C LEU A 44 5.40 7.88 2.71
N ALA A 45 5.25 6.58 2.96
CA ALA A 45 5.01 6.06 4.29
C ALA A 45 6.35 5.95 5.01
N VAL A 46 6.48 6.68 6.10
CA VAL A 46 7.64 6.66 6.99
C VAL A 46 7.17 6.06 8.32
N MET A 47 7.78 4.95 8.71
CA MET A 47 7.49 4.30 9.99
C MET A 47 8.77 4.26 10.81
N VAL A 48 8.68 4.67 12.06
CA VAL A 48 9.81 4.74 13.02
C VAL A 48 9.67 3.67 14.10
N ASP A 49 10.66 3.58 14.98
CA ASP A 49 10.66 2.65 16.10
C ASP A 49 9.35 2.68 16.91
N GLY A 50 8.76 1.52 17.15
CA GLY A 50 7.47 1.34 17.81
C GLY A 50 6.24 1.51 16.90
N ASP A 51 6.37 2.06 15.71
CA ASP A 51 5.24 2.15 14.79
C ASP A 51 4.77 0.75 14.33
N VAL A 52 3.47 0.59 14.22
CA VAL A 52 2.80 -0.62 13.74
C VAL A 52 1.61 -0.24 12.87
N LEU A 53 1.35 -1.03 11.85
CA LEU A 53 0.08 -0.94 11.10
C LEU A 53 -0.67 -2.26 11.30
N GLY A 54 -1.73 -2.22 12.10
CA GLY A 54 -2.52 -3.40 12.47
C GLY A 54 -3.20 -4.07 11.26
N TRP A 55 -3.80 -5.24 11.47
CA TRP A 55 -4.55 -5.95 10.46
C TRP A 55 -5.68 -5.08 9.89
N HIS A 56 -5.72 -4.91 8.57
CA HIS A 56 -6.72 -4.09 7.87
C HIS A 56 -6.89 -4.52 6.42
N PHE A 57 -7.93 -4.00 5.81
CA PHE A 57 -8.14 -3.99 4.37
C PHE A 57 -8.02 -2.56 3.85
N ASP A 58 -7.54 -2.40 2.63
CA ASP A 58 -7.53 -1.11 1.97
C ASP A 58 -8.89 -0.75 1.37
N GLN A 59 -9.06 0.54 1.06
CA GLN A 59 -10.24 1.01 0.34
C GLN A 59 -10.10 0.83 -1.18
N THR A 60 -8.87 0.72 -1.67
CA THR A 60 -8.56 0.52 -3.09
C THR A 60 -8.53 -0.96 -3.44
N ASP A 61 -8.95 -1.31 -4.66
CA ASP A 61 -8.98 -2.70 -5.11
C ASP A 61 -7.60 -3.34 -5.11
N PHE A 62 -6.59 -2.56 -5.48
CA PHE A 62 -5.19 -2.97 -5.41
C PHE A 62 -4.29 -1.84 -4.90
N VAL A 63 -3.12 -2.22 -4.44
CA VAL A 63 -2.07 -1.32 -3.98
C VAL A 63 -0.79 -1.61 -4.73
N VAL A 64 -0.06 -0.56 -5.08
CA VAL A 64 1.28 -0.63 -5.66
C VAL A 64 2.23 0.09 -4.73
N SER A 65 3.24 -0.61 -4.24
CA SER A 65 4.24 -0.03 -3.34
C SER A 65 5.66 -0.40 -3.74
N LEU A 66 6.58 0.52 -3.49
CA LEU A 66 8.01 0.33 -3.70
C LEU A 66 8.75 0.50 -2.38
N ALA A 67 9.46 -0.55 -1.95
CA ALA A 67 10.30 -0.49 -0.77
C ALA A 67 11.55 0.35 -1.06
N LEU A 68 11.80 1.37 -0.23
CA LEU A 68 12.94 2.28 -0.37
C LEU A 68 13.99 2.05 0.72
N ARG A 69 13.55 1.72 1.94
CA ARG A 69 14.42 1.41 3.06
C ARG A 69 13.72 0.47 4.03
N SER A 70 14.41 -0.57 4.47
CA SER A 70 13.96 -1.46 5.54
C SER A 70 14.30 -0.87 6.91
N ALA A 71 13.56 -1.25 7.94
CA ALA A 71 13.96 -1.06 9.33
C ALA A 71 15.12 -2.01 9.69
N ASP A 72 15.72 -1.82 10.86
CA ASP A 72 16.75 -2.73 11.37
C ASP A 72 16.17 -4.10 11.72
N SER A 73 14.97 -4.09 12.32
CA SER A 73 14.19 -5.28 12.65
C SER A 73 12.69 -4.97 12.54
N GLY A 74 11.87 -5.99 12.37
CA GLY A 74 10.42 -5.82 12.21
C GLY A 74 10.05 -5.16 10.88
N GLY A 75 8.92 -4.45 10.85
CA GLY A 75 8.42 -3.78 9.65
C GLY A 75 8.08 -4.73 8.51
N LEU A 76 7.81 -6.00 8.82
CA LEU A 76 7.49 -7.03 7.84
C LEU A 76 6.08 -6.83 7.29
N PHE A 77 5.93 -7.01 5.98
CA PHE A 77 4.61 -7.04 5.37
C PHE A 77 4.04 -8.45 5.46
N GLU A 78 2.94 -8.57 6.19
CA GLU A 78 2.26 -9.83 6.43
C GLU A 78 0.87 -9.79 5.80
N VAL A 79 0.45 -10.87 5.13
CA VAL A 79 -0.79 -10.89 4.36
C VAL A 79 -1.45 -12.26 4.35
N VAL A 80 -2.78 -12.26 4.43
CA VAL A 80 -3.66 -13.37 4.10
C VAL A 80 -4.35 -13.02 2.78
N PRO A 81 -3.88 -13.56 1.65
CA PRO A 81 -4.42 -13.20 0.34
C PRO A 81 -5.86 -13.65 0.17
N SER A 82 -6.66 -12.84 -0.54
CA SER A 82 -8.04 -13.17 -0.89
C SER A 82 -8.90 -13.58 0.32
N THR A 83 -8.72 -12.89 1.45
CA THR A 83 -9.45 -13.16 2.69
C THR A 83 -10.95 -12.99 2.50
N ARG A 84 -11.37 -11.98 1.75
CA ARG A 84 -12.78 -11.71 1.46
C ARG A 84 -13.06 -11.59 -0.04
N THR A 85 -14.33 -11.80 -0.41
CA THR A 85 -14.83 -11.61 -1.77
C THR A 85 -15.78 -10.41 -1.85
N VAL A 86 -16.47 -10.24 -3.00
CA VAL A 86 -17.52 -9.20 -3.13
C VAL A 86 -18.75 -9.56 -2.30
N ASP A 87 -19.03 -10.87 -2.15
CA ASP A 87 -20.28 -11.39 -1.57
C ASP A 87 -20.07 -11.96 -0.15
N ASP A 88 -18.83 -12.12 0.30
CA ASP A 88 -18.52 -12.74 1.59
C ASP A 88 -17.33 -12.07 2.27
N GLU A 89 -17.58 -11.44 3.41
CA GLU A 89 -16.56 -10.77 4.23
C GLU A 89 -15.67 -11.75 5.02
N ARG A 90 -16.03 -13.04 5.08
CA ARG A 90 -15.26 -14.10 5.73
C ARG A 90 -14.85 -13.75 7.17
N TYR A 91 -15.80 -13.33 7.99
CA TYR A 91 -15.54 -12.93 9.38
C TYR A 91 -14.92 -14.04 10.22
N ASP A 92 -15.21 -15.30 9.90
CA ASP A 92 -14.60 -16.49 10.49
C ASP A 92 -13.06 -16.51 10.28
N VAL A 93 -12.63 -16.26 9.05
CA VAL A 93 -11.20 -16.17 8.71
C VAL A 93 -10.56 -14.94 9.34
N VAL A 94 -11.23 -13.78 9.24
CA VAL A 94 -10.74 -12.54 9.87
C VAL A 94 -10.54 -12.74 11.36
N GLY A 95 -11.53 -13.33 12.07
CA GLY A 95 -11.42 -13.64 13.50
C GLY A 95 -10.22 -14.54 13.79
N SER A 96 -10.04 -15.62 13.05
CA SER A 96 -8.93 -16.55 13.26
C SER A 96 -7.54 -15.92 12.99
N VAL A 97 -7.46 -14.95 12.08
CA VAL A 97 -6.23 -14.17 11.87
C VAL A 97 -5.95 -13.25 13.06
N LEU A 98 -6.97 -12.57 13.57
CA LEU A 98 -6.83 -11.67 14.72
C LEU A 98 -6.46 -12.45 16.00
N ASP A 99 -6.97 -13.67 16.14
CA ASP A 99 -6.62 -14.59 17.24
C ASP A 99 -5.24 -15.24 17.07
N GLY A 100 -4.54 -14.97 15.95
CA GLY A 100 -3.20 -15.47 15.68
C GLY A 100 -3.13 -16.97 15.32
N VAL A 101 -4.27 -17.61 15.05
CA VAL A 101 -4.32 -19.06 14.72
C VAL A 101 -4.32 -19.34 13.20
N HIS A 102 -4.71 -18.35 12.38
CA HIS A 102 -4.70 -18.52 10.94
C HIS A 102 -3.30 -18.25 10.36
N PRO A 103 -2.79 -19.11 9.47
CA PRO A 103 -1.50 -18.87 8.83
C PRO A 103 -1.56 -17.65 7.90
N HIS A 104 -0.49 -16.87 7.90
CA HIS A 104 -0.29 -15.74 6.99
C HIS A 104 1.03 -15.87 6.25
N ARG A 105 1.19 -15.10 5.18
CA ARG A 105 2.44 -15.02 4.43
C ARG A 105 3.20 -13.77 4.83
N VAL A 106 4.52 -13.91 4.97
CA VAL A 106 5.44 -12.78 5.08
C VAL A 106 6.07 -12.57 3.71
N LEU A 107 5.89 -11.40 3.13
CA LEU A 107 6.45 -11.08 1.82
C LEU A 107 7.74 -10.28 1.96
N PRO A 108 8.73 -10.53 1.09
CA PRO A 108 9.95 -9.73 1.04
C PRO A 108 9.61 -8.25 0.87
N ASN A 109 10.27 -7.41 1.65
CA ASN A 109 10.11 -5.95 1.57
C ASN A 109 11.47 -5.25 1.66
N THR A 110 12.47 -5.83 0.98
CA THR A 110 13.81 -5.25 0.87
C THR A 110 13.79 -4.06 -0.10
N PRO A 111 14.70 -3.10 0.04
CA PRO A 111 14.80 -1.97 -0.87
C PRO A 111 14.86 -2.40 -2.34
N GLY A 112 14.05 -1.78 -3.20
CA GLY A 112 13.88 -2.15 -4.60
C GLY A 112 12.73 -3.14 -4.87
N THR A 113 12.11 -3.73 -3.83
CA THR A 113 10.93 -4.59 -4.02
C THR A 113 9.74 -3.76 -4.44
N LEU A 114 9.18 -4.07 -5.62
CA LEU A 114 7.89 -3.59 -6.08
C LEU A 114 6.83 -4.63 -5.70
N LEU A 115 5.86 -4.24 -4.89
CA LEU A 115 4.76 -5.09 -4.45
C LEU A 115 3.45 -4.61 -5.05
N VAL A 116 2.71 -5.53 -5.68
CA VAL A 116 1.35 -5.31 -6.18
C VAL A 116 0.44 -6.34 -5.53
N PHE A 117 -0.62 -5.91 -4.84
CA PHE A 117 -1.53 -6.82 -4.16
C PHE A 117 -2.97 -6.29 -4.11
N ALA A 118 -3.93 -7.20 -3.95
CA ALA A 118 -5.35 -6.88 -3.86
C ALA A 118 -5.70 -6.35 -2.46
N GLY A 119 -5.45 -5.07 -2.21
CA GLY A 119 -5.57 -4.44 -0.89
C GLY A 119 -6.96 -4.54 -0.28
N ARG A 120 -8.01 -4.33 -1.09
CA ARG A 120 -9.41 -4.43 -0.63
C ARG A 120 -9.79 -5.84 -0.17
N ARG A 121 -9.16 -6.89 -0.73
CA ARG A 121 -9.58 -8.29 -0.53
C ARG A 121 -8.61 -9.11 0.31
N SER A 122 -7.44 -8.59 0.59
CA SER A 122 -6.40 -9.30 1.34
C SER A 122 -6.21 -8.62 2.70
N LEU A 123 -6.46 -9.35 3.77
CA LEU A 123 -6.18 -8.87 5.11
C LEU A 123 -4.66 -8.79 5.29
N HIS A 124 -4.14 -7.63 5.68
CA HIS A 124 -2.70 -7.42 5.77
C HIS A 124 -2.32 -6.48 6.91
N ARG A 125 -1.06 -6.55 7.30
CA ARG A 125 -0.48 -5.69 8.32
C ARG A 125 0.99 -5.39 8.07
N VAL A 126 1.54 -4.44 8.81
CA VAL A 126 2.98 -4.25 8.97
C VAL A 126 3.32 -4.51 10.45
N SER A 127 4.22 -5.46 10.70
CA SER A 127 4.66 -5.77 12.06
C SER A 127 5.36 -4.57 12.70
N PRO A 128 5.49 -4.51 14.04
CA PRO A 128 6.18 -3.42 14.72
C PRO A 128 7.56 -3.14 14.14
N ILE A 129 7.90 -1.86 14.04
CA ILE A 129 9.24 -1.41 13.67
C ILE A 129 10.12 -1.45 14.91
N GLU A 130 11.32 -1.97 14.80
CA GLU A 130 12.29 -2.03 15.88
C GLU A 130 13.64 -1.47 15.43
N GLY A 131 14.21 -0.58 16.26
CA GLY A 131 15.51 0.04 16.04
C GLY A 131 15.44 1.43 15.40
N PRO A 132 16.59 2.14 15.38
CA PRO A 132 16.67 3.55 15.00
C PRO A 132 16.45 3.82 13.50
N THR A 133 16.56 2.80 12.64
CA THR A 133 16.39 2.97 11.19
C THR A 133 14.92 2.94 10.81
N SER A 134 14.38 4.05 10.31
CA SER A 134 13.00 4.12 9.85
C SER A 134 12.78 3.34 8.54
N ARG A 135 11.65 2.65 8.46
CA ARG A 135 11.15 2.02 7.24
C ARG A 135 10.56 3.08 6.31
N LEU A 136 10.89 3.01 5.01
CA LEU A 136 10.37 3.91 3.97
C LEU A 136 9.75 3.13 2.84
N ILE A 137 8.49 3.43 2.51
CA ILE A 137 7.76 2.84 1.39
C ILE A 137 7.13 3.95 0.55
N ALA A 138 7.34 3.91 -0.75
CA ALA A 138 6.56 4.71 -1.69
C ALA A 138 5.26 3.97 -2.02
N LEU A 139 4.13 4.66 -1.95
CA LEU A 139 2.81 4.19 -2.32
C LEU A 139 2.39 4.92 -3.60
N PHE A 140 2.06 4.17 -4.64
CA PHE A 140 1.69 4.65 -5.95
C PHE A 140 0.19 4.48 -6.17
N GLY A 141 -0.53 5.59 -6.29
CA GLY A 141 -1.97 5.61 -6.52
C GLY A 141 -2.32 5.31 -7.97
N PHE A 142 -2.90 4.14 -8.21
CA PHE A 142 -3.46 3.74 -9.51
C PHE A 142 -4.89 3.24 -9.32
N ASP A 143 -5.72 3.40 -10.36
CA ASP A 143 -7.09 2.88 -10.42
C ASP A 143 -7.39 2.36 -11.82
N GLU A 144 -8.44 1.56 -11.96
CA GLU A 144 -8.96 1.10 -13.25
C GLU A 144 -9.77 2.18 -13.98
N ARG A 145 -10.13 3.26 -13.29
CA ARG A 145 -10.90 4.38 -13.83
C ARG A 145 -10.02 5.63 -13.92
N PRO A 146 -10.13 6.40 -15.01
CA PRO A 146 -9.48 7.70 -15.09
C PRO A 146 -10.06 8.69 -14.05
N ASP A 147 -9.31 9.71 -13.74
CA ASP A 147 -9.70 10.83 -12.89
C ASP A 147 -10.13 10.45 -11.45
N THR A 148 -9.77 9.25 -11.00
CA THR A 148 -10.05 8.78 -9.63
C THR A 148 -9.37 9.68 -8.60
N ARG A 149 -10.15 10.06 -7.57
CA ARG A 149 -9.71 10.85 -6.42
C ARG A 149 -10.18 10.19 -5.13
N SER A 150 -9.41 10.35 -4.07
CA SER A 150 -9.86 9.99 -2.73
C SER A 150 -11.02 10.90 -2.29
N SER A 151 -11.98 10.35 -1.54
CA SER A 151 -13.02 11.19 -0.95
C SER A 151 -12.42 12.18 0.05
N GLU A 152 -13.08 13.32 0.25
CA GLU A 152 -12.66 14.33 1.23
C GLU A 152 -12.51 13.72 2.63
N GLN A 153 -13.44 12.86 3.03
CA GLN A 153 -13.37 12.14 4.30
C GLN A 153 -12.10 11.31 4.43
N LEU A 154 -11.71 10.61 3.36
CA LEU A 154 -10.48 9.81 3.34
C LEU A 154 -9.24 10.71 3.38
N GLN A 155 -9.25 11.82 2.64
CA GLN A 155 -8.16 12.80 2.64
C GLN A 155 -7.98 13.40 4.04
N LEU A 156 -9.07 13.81 4.70
CA LEU A 156 -9.03 14.32 6.08
C LEU A 156 -8.51 13.27 7.06
N SER A 157 -9.00 12.03 6.96
CA SER A 157 -8.58 10.93 7.83
C SER A 157 -7.09 10.59 7.69
N ARG A 158 -6.56 10.58 6.46
CA ARG A 158 -5.17 10.19 6.18
C ARG A 158 -4.17 11.34 6.26
N TYR A 159 -4.57 12.53 5.84
CA TYR A 159 -3.65 13.66 5.65
C TYR A 159 -3.98 14.87 6.52
N GLY A 160 -5.11 14.85 7.25
CA GLY A 160 -5.59 15.98 8.05
C GLY A 160 -6.00 17.19 7.22
N ARG A 161 -6.16 17.04 5.90
CA ARG A 161 -6.54 18.11 4.96
C ARG A 161 -7.14 17.53 3.69
N THR A 162 -7.85 18.37 2.93
CA THR A 162 -8.28 18.07 1.55
C THR A 162 -7.34 18.72 0.53
N ALA A 163 -7.40 18.25 -0.72
CA ALA A 163 -6.65 18.81 -1.86
C ALA A 163 -7.42 19.93 -2.54
#